data_5a5a725365691c77fc70839d1fe3d5c6
#
_entry.id   5a5a725365691c77fc70839d1fe3d5c6
#
_cell.length_a   1.000
_cell.length_b   1.000
_cell.length_c   1.000
_cell.angle_alpha   90.00
_cell.angle_beta   90.00
_cell.angle_gamma   90.00
#
_symmetry.space_group_name_H-M   'P 1'
#
loop_
_entity.id
_entity.type
_entity.pdbx_description
1 polymer ?
#
loop_
_entity_poly.entity_id
_entity_poly.type
_entity_poly.pdbx_seq_one_letter_code
_entity_poly.pdbx_strand_id
1 'polypeptide(L)'
;GGFRPSSWLKADHGFRDPEQKKIILRGNVQLFNDKNDKLETAELYWYQDSEEINTEKFVRITQPSKGDTTYGFGFSSDQHFNRFEIKRKFSGKIEESMMGALKED
;
A
#
# COMPACT_ATOMS: atom_id res chain seq x y z
N GLY A 1 -7.12 -10.17 26.83
CA GLY A 1 -6.92 -9.76 25.53
C GLY A 1 -5.49 -9.69 25.11
N GLY A 2 -5.24 -10.20 23.97
CA GLY A 2 -3.92 -10.16 23.43
C GLY A 2 -3.62 -8.83 22.74
N PHE A 3 -2.37 -8.61 22.48
CA PHE A 3 -1.92 -7.49 21.70
C PHE A 3 -2.40 -7.67 20.25
N ARG A 4 -2.89 -6.60 19.68
CA ARG A 4 -3.37 -6.63 18.31
C ARG A 4 -2.68 -5.51 17.52
N PRO A 5 -1.96 -5.84 16.45
CA PRO A 5 -1.32 -4.79 15.67
C PRO A 5 -2.35 -3.94 14.95
N SER A 6 -2.05 -2.65 14.82
CA SER A 6 -2.92 -1.72 14.12
C SER A 6 -2.82 -1.85 12.60
N SER A 7 -1.75 -2.50 12.11
CA SER A 7 -1.58 -2.75 10.68
C SER A 7 -0.73 -3.99 10.48
N TRP A 8 -0.86 -4.61 9.31
CA TRP A 8 0.00 -5.73 8.93
C TRP A 8 0.18 -5.74 7.42
N LEU A 9 1.23 -6.42 7.00
CA LEU A 9 1.76 -6.31 5.65
C LEU A 9 2.12 -7.68 5.10
N LYS A 10 1.85 -7.89 3.81
CA LYS A 10 2.25 -9.09 3.08
C LYS A 10 2.91 -8.67 1.78
N ALA A 11 3.95 -9.39 1.39
CA ALA A 11 4.64 -9.18 0.11
C ALA A 11 5.36 -10.45 -0.27
N ASP A 12 5.64 -10.61 -1.57
CA ASP A 12 6.41 -11.77 -2.03
C ASP A 12 7.89 -11.64 -1.68
N HIS A 13 8.42 -10.42 -1.72
CA HIS A 13 9.82 -10.14 -1.45
C HIS A 13 9.97 -8.91 -0.57
N GLY A 14 10.99 -8.93 0.26
CA GLY A 14 11.33 -7.78 1.09
C GLY A 14 12.83 -7.58 1.12
N PHE A 15 13.27 -6.32 0.99
CA PHE A 15 14.69 -5.96 1.01
C PHE A 15 14.89 -4.80 1.97
N ARG A 16 15.98 -4.85 2.70
CA ARG A 16 16.35 -3.73 3.55
C ARG A 16 17.47 -2.93 2.88
N ASP A 17 17.26 -1.63 2.73
CA ASP A 17 18.28 -0.72 2.23
C ASP A 17 18.85 0.05 3.43
N PRO A 18 20.05 -0.33 3.92
CA PRO A 18 20.60 0.32 5.11
C PRO A 18 21.04 1.75 4.87
N GLU A 19 21.38 2.12 3.64
CA GLU A 19 21.79 3.48 3.34
C GLU A 19 20.64 4.47 3.43
N GLN A 20 19.48 4.08 2.91
CA GLN A 20 18.30 4.93 2.94
C GLN A 20 17.36 4.60 4.10
N LYS A 21 17.74 3.62 4.91
CA LYS A 21 16.98 3.18 6.09
C LYS A 21 15.54 2.89 5.74
N LYS A 22 15.34 2.15 4.67
CA LYS A 22 14.00 1.77 4.23
C LYS A 22 13.93 0.29 3.93
N ILE A 23 12.72 -0.22 3.99
CA ILE A 23 12.40 -1.57 3.56
C ILE A 23 11.64 -1.47 2.26
N ILE A 24 12.08 -2.21 1.26
CA ILE A 24 11.44 -2.26 -0.06
C ILE A 24 10.67 -3.56 -0.15
N LEU A 25 9.38 -3.45 -0.44
CA LEU A 25 8.49 -4.61 -0.56
C LEU A 25 8.04 -4.72 -2.00
N ARG A 26 8.13 -5.91 -2.56
CA ARG A 26 7.81 -6.16 -3.97
C ARG A 26 7.00 -7.43 -4.16
N GLY A 27 6.12 -7.37 -5.15
CA GLY A 27 5.31 -8.50 -5.56
C GLY A 27 4.11 -8.70 -4.67
N ASN A 28 2.93 -8.50 -5.22
CA ASN A 28 1.66 -8.72 -4.52
C ASN A 28 1.62 -8.10 -3.13
N VAL A 29 2.04 -6.84 -3.02
CA VAL A 29 2.11 -6.16 -1.74
C VAL A 29 0.70 -5.84 -1.28
N GLN A 30 0.39 -6.21 -0.04
CA GLN A 30 -0.89 -5.94 0.60
C GLN A 30 -0.65 -5.37 1.98
N LEU A 31 -1.28 -4.24 2.26
CA LEU A 31 -1.23 -3.58 3.55
C LEU A 31 -2.64 -3.48 4.11
N PHE A 32 -2.80 -3.86 5.37
CA PHE A 32 -4.11 -3.84 6.05
C PHE A 32 -4.03 -2.99 7.30
N ASN A 33 -5.15 -2.39 7.67
CA ASN A 33 -5.28 -1.76 8.98
C ASN A 33 -6.37 -2.45 9.80
N ASP A 34 -6.61 -1.98 11.02
CA ASP A 34 -7.57 -2.59 11.92
C ASP A 34 -9.03 -2.39 11.50
N LYS A 35 -9.26 -1.55 10.50
CA LYS A 35 -10.60 -1.34 9.93
C LYS A 35 -10.84 -2.23 8.72
N ASN A 36 -9.91 -3.11 8.42
CA ASN A 36 -9.91 -3.96 7.23
C ASN A 36 -9.79 -3.20 5.91
N ASP A 37 -9.33 -1.96 5.97
CA ASP A 37 -8.93 -1.27 4.74
C ASP A 37 -7.72 -2.00 4.17
N LYS A 38 -7.67 -2.12 2.85
CA LYS A 38 -6.61 -2.86 2.19
C LYS A 38 -6.01 -2.04 1.06
N LEU A 39 -4.69 -1.92 1.07
CA LEU A 39 -3.92 -1.37 -0.04
C LEU A 39 -3.31 -2.53 -0.81
N GLU A 40 -3.39 -2.49 -2.13
CA GLU A 40 -2.72 -3.45 -3.01
C GLU A 40 -1.87 -2.68 -4.01
N THR A 41 -0.62 -3.11 -4.17
CA THR A 41 0.32 -2.48 -5.08
C THR A 41 1.43 -3.47 -5.45
N ALA A 42 2.20 -3.15 -6.48
CA ALA A 42 3.32 -3.98 -6.90
C ALA A 42 4.58 -3.73 -6.08
N GLU A 43 4.72 -2.53 -5.52
CA GLU A 43 5.92 -2.17 -4.77
C GLU A 43 5.55 -1.14 -3.72
N LEU A 44 6.20 -1.23 -2.54
CA LEU A 44 5.93 -0.32 -1.43
C LEU A 44 7.24 -0.06 -0.70
N TYR A 45 7.44 1.18 -0.26
CA TYR A 45 8.60 1.57 0.54
C TYR A 45 8.16 1.91 1.96
N TRP A 46 8.88 1.37 2.93
CA TRP A 46 8.64 1.67 4.34
C TRP A 46 9.88 2.34 4.90
N TYR A 47 9.73 3.61 5.28
CA TYR A 47 10.80 4.41 5.88
C TYR A 47 10.63 4.34 7.39
N GLN A 48 11.49 3.55 8.03
CA GLN A 48 11.34 3.27 9.46
C GLN A 48 11.54 4.49 10.35
N ASP A 49 12.50 5.34 10.01
CA ASP A 49 12.81 6.51 10.85
C ASP A 49 11.66 7.54 10.83
N SER A 50 11.06 7.77 9.70
CA SER A 50 9.93 8.71 9.59
C SER A 50 8.58 8.05 9.84
N GLU A 51 8.57 6.72 9.98
CA GLU A 51 7.35 5.94 10.14
C GLU A 51 6.35 6.17 9.01
N GLU A 52 6.89 6.29 7.79
CA GLU A 52 6.10 6.57 6.61
C GLU A 52 6.17 5.41 5.62
N ILE A 53 5.05 5.18 4.95
CA ILE A 53 4.93 4.20 3.89
C ILE A 53 4.55 4.93 2.62
N ASN A 54 5.22 4.64 1.49
CA ASN A 54 4.85 5.27 0.23
C ASN A 54 5.21 4.41 -0.98
N THR A 55 4.64 4.76 -2.12
CA THR A 55 4.95 4.18 -3.42
C THR A 55 4.54 5.14 -4.51
N GLU A 56 5.20 5.05 -5.67
CA GLU A 56 4.81 5.80 -6.86
C GLU A 56 3.99 4.93 -7.82
N LYS A 57 3.86 3.66 -7.51
CA LYS A 57 3.19 2.70 -8.39
C LYS A 57 1.67 2.83 -8.35
N PHE A 58 1.01 2.11 -9.25
CA PHE A 58 -0.44 1.99 -9.26
C PHE A 58 -0.91 1.30 -7.98
N VAL A 59 -1.97 1.82 -7.40
CA VAL A 59 -2.53 1.28 -6.16
C VAL A 59 -4.03 1.06 -6.27
N ARG A 60 -4.51 0.10 -5.51
CA ARG A 60 -5.93 -0.13 -5.30
C ARG A 60 -6.18 -0.14 -3.81
N ILE A 61 -7.06 0.73 -3.34
CA ILE A 61 -7.42 0.79 -1.92
C ILE A 61 -8.89 0.41 -1.78
N THR A 62 -9.15 -0.61 -0.99
CA THR A 62 -10.49 -1.09 -0.71
C THR A 62 -10.84 -0.74 0.72
N GLN A 63 -11.97 -0.07 0.91
CA GLN A 63 -12.46 0.32 2.23
C GLN A 63 -13.84 -0.29 2.45
N PRO A 64 -13.90 -1.50 3.01
CA PRO A 64 -15.17 -2.22 3.15
C PRO A 64 -16.23 -1.49 3.98
N SER A 65 -15.81 -0.78 5.02
CA SER A 65 -16.74 -0.04 5.88
C SER A 65 -17.46 1.08 5.13
N LYS A 66 -16.86 1.58 4.05
CA LYS A 66 -17.44 2.62 3.22
C LYS A 66 -18.03 2.09 1.93
N GLY A 67 -17.77 0.81 1.63
CA GLY A 67 -18.16 0.23 0.36
C GLY A 67 -17.42 0.81 -0.83
N ASP A 68 -16.25 1.37 -0.62
CA ASP A 68 -15.49 2.09 -1.65
C ASP A 68 -14.24 1.34 -2.09
N THR A 69 -13.93 1.47 -3.38
CA THR A 69 -12.65 1.04 -3.94
C THR A 69 -12.09 2.22 -4.73
N THR A 70 -10.87 2.60 -4.41
CA THR A 70 -10.20 3.74 -5.03
C THR A 70 -8.95 3.27 -5.75
N TYR A 71 -8.72 3.80 -6.94
CA TYR A 71 -7.54 3.51 -7.74
C TYR A 71 -6.73 4.79 -7.96
N GLY A 72 -5.44 4.65 -8.14
CA GLY A 72 -4.61 5.80 -8.43
C GLY A 72 -3.15 5.45 -8.58
N PHE A 73 -2.33 6.48 -8.78
CA PHE A 73 -0.88 6.36 -8.86
C PHE A 73 -0.26 7.20 -7.75
N GLY A 74 0.67 6.59 -7.03
CA GLY A 74 1.30 7.27 -5.92
C GLY A 74 0.46 7.22 -4.65
N PHE A 75 1.09 6.83 -3.57
CA PHE A 75 0.42 6.64 -2.30
C PHE A 75 1.39 6.99 -1.18
N SER A 76 0.91 7.64 -0.14
CA SER A 76 1.67 7.84 1.08
C SER A 76 0.76 7.69 2.28
N SER A 77 1.34 7.21 3.37
CA SER A 77 0.58 6.95 4.60
C SER A 77 1.52 6.89 5.79
N ASP A 78 0.96 7.06 6.98
CA ASP A 78 1.65 6.67 8.20
C ASP A 78 1.77 5.13 8.23
N GLN A 79 2.67 4.60 9.06
CA GLN A 79 2.94 3.16 9.08
C GLN A 79 1.75 2.30 9.53
N HIS A 80 0.75 2.90 10.17
CA HIS A 80 -0.44 2.20 10.62
C HIS A 80 -1.59 2.25 9.62
N PHE A 81 -1.37 2.91 8.48
CA PHE A 81 -2.39 3.05 7.43
C PHE A 81 -3.67 3.71 7.96
N ASN A 82 -3.52 4.68 8.85
CA ASN A 82 -4.65 5.43 9.38
C ASN A 82 -4.97 6.67 8.57
N ARG A 83 -3.92 7.33 8.06
CA ARG A 83 -4.06 8.52 7.22
C ARG A 83 -3.28 8.27 5.95
N PHE A 84 -3.97 8.31 4.84
CA PHE A 84 -3.32 8.08 3.56
C PHE A 84 -3.74 9.09 2.52
N GLU A 85 -2.91 9.22 1.51
CA GLU A 85 -3.14 10.12 0.40
C GLU A 85 -2.75 9.42 -0.89
N ILE A 86 -3.57 9.60 -1.93
CA ILE A 86 -3.26 9.12 -3.26
C ILE A 86 -2.90 10.35 -4.08
N LYS A 87 -1.69 10.35 -4.65
CA LYS A 87 -1.18 11.53 -5.36
C LYS A 87 -1.98 11.84 -6.62
N ARG A 88 -2.35 10.82 -7.38
CA ARG A 88 -3.15 11.00 -8.59
C ARG A 88 -4.24 9.95 -8.62
N LYS A 89 -5.43 10.32 -8.18
CA LYS A 89 -6.57 9.42 -8.23
C LYS A 89 -6.98 9.18 -9.67
N PHE A 90 -7.31 7.94 -9.95
CA PHE A 90 -7.81 7.57 -11.26
C PHE A 90 -9.33 7.70 -11.26
N SER A 91 -9.84 8.53 -12.16
CA SER A 91 -11.28 8.69 -12.32
C SER A 91 -11.63 8.25 -13.75
N GLY A 92 -12.39 7.19 -13.87
CA GLY A 92 -12.74 6.66 -15.17
C GLY A 92 -12.76 5.14 -15.13
N LYS A 93 -12.85 4.55 -16.30
CA LYS A 93 -12.95 3.11 -16.42
C LYS A 93 -11.58 2.46 -16.23
N ILE A 94 -11.52 1.47 -15.35
CA ILE A 94 -10.29 0.70 -15.15
C ILE A 94 -10.21 -0.36 -16.24
N GLU A 95 -9.12 -0.35 -17.00
CA GLU A 95 -8.87 -1.36 -18.02
C GLU A 95 -8.15 -2.55 -17.41
N GLU A 96 -8.36 -3.71 -18.00
CA GLU A 96 -7.74 -4.94 -17.53
C GLU A 96 -6.22 -4.87 -17.50
N SER A 97 -5.63 -4.16 -18.47
CA SER A 97 -4.18 -3.97 -18.50
C SER A 97 -3.65 -3.22 -17.29
N MET A 98 -4.45 -2.32 -16.73
CA MET A 98 -4.06 -1.58 -15.54
C MET A 98 -4.08 -2.46 -14.30
N MET A 99 -4.98 -3.43 -14.25
CA MET A 99 -5.05 -4.34 -13.13
C MET A 99 -3.81 -5.22 -13.04
N GLY A 100 -3.18 -5.49 -14.17
CA GLY A 100 -1.92 -6.23 -14.20
C GLY A 100 -0.79 -5.50 -13.49
N ALA A 101 -0.84 -4.18 -13.43
CA ALA A 101 0.19 -3.38 -12.76
C ALA A 101 0.25 -3.63 -11.27
N LEU A 102 -0.80 -4.17 -10.66
CA LEU A 102 -0.81 -4.51 -9.24
C LEU A 102 0.05 -5.72 -8.93
N LYS A 103 0.38 -6.52 -9.94
CA LYS A 103 1.15 -7.76 -9.80
C LYS A 103 2.50 -7.69 -10.48
N GLU A 104 2.87 -6.53 -10.96
CA GLU A 104 4.13 -6.36 -11.65
C GLU A 104 5.30 -6.52 -10.69
N ASP A 105 6.31 -7.27 -11.12
CA ASP A 105 7.51 -7.49 -10.32
C ASP A 105 8.56 -6.39 -10.49
#